data_79817b3d6b358c28be3ceadd745998d1
#
_entry.id   79817b3d6b358c28be3ceadd745998d1
#
_cell.length_a   1.000
_cell.length_b   1.000
_cell.length_c   1.000
_cell.angle_alpha   90.00
_cell.angle_beta   90.00
_cell.angle_gamma   90.00
#
_symmetry.space_group_name_H-M   'P 1'
#
loop_
_entity.id
_entity.type
_entity.pdbx_description
1 polymer ?
#
loop_
_entity_poly.entity_id
_entity_poly.type
_entity_poly.pdbx_seq_one_letter_code
_entity_poly.pdbx_strand_id
1 'polypeptide(L)'
;YGRQGDVALDEQCRTPHDEFTHQLCQQWETLAHEARSNRTRVCIVRIGLVLGTDGGALPRMLTPYRLGLGGPMGSGQQIMSWIHIQDLVRAMLFLLEHDEYDGICNGTAPHPVSNREFSQTLATTLHRPHLFFVPALALRLLMGEAADLLLTGQKVLPARLQEAGFHFTFPELPQALTNLLHRPR
;
A
#
# COMPACT_ATOMS: atom_id res chain seq x y z
N TYR A 1 -10.53 0.86 5.83
CA TYR A 1 -11.65 0.47 4.95
C TYR A 1 -12.18 -0.95 5.25
N GLY A 2 -11.37 -1.86 5.80
CA GLY A 2 -11.72 -3.27 5.97
C GLY A 2 -11.78 -4.04 4.64
N ARG A 3 -12.27 -5.29 4.67
CA ARG A 3 -12.34 -6.17 3.49
C ARG A 3 -13.45 -5.74 2.54
N GLN A 4 -13.10 -5.24 1.37
CA GLN A 4 -14.06 -4.75 0.36
C GLN A 4 -13.94 -5.48 -0.99
N GLY A 5 -13.13 -6.53 -1.07
CA GLY A 5 -12.87 -7.24 -2.32
C GLY A 5 -12.25 -6.33 -3.39
N ASP A 6 -12.83 -6.37 -4.60
CA ASP A 6 -12.32 -5.61 -5.76
C ASP A 6 -12.96 -4.21 -5.91
N VAL A 7 -13.78 -3.79 -4.95
CA VAL A 7 -14.41 -2.46 -4.97
C VAL A 7 -13.32 -1.40 -4.84
N ALA A 8 -13.33 -0.43 -5.75
CA ALA A 8 -12.44 0.73 -5.66
C ALA A 8 -12.85 1.62 -4.48
N LEU A 9 -11.90 1.92 -3.62
CA LEU A 9 -12.10 2.69 -2.39
C LEU A 9 -11.33 4.00 -2.51
N ASP A 10 -12.03 5.09 -2.39
CA ASP A 10 -11.46 6.42 -2.27
C ASP A 10 -11.69 6.98 -0.85
N GLU A 11 -11.32 8.23 -0.64
CA GLU A 11 -11.48 8.93 0.63
C GLU A 11 -12.95 9.23 0.99
N GLN A 12 -13.87 9.10 0.03
CA GLN A 12 -15.30 9.32 0.22
C GLN A 12 -16.04 8.02 0.62
N CYS A 13 -15.37 6.88 0.65
CA CYS A 13 -15.96 5.60 1.05
C CYS A 13 -16.52 5.67 2.48
N ARG A 14 -17.85 5.52 2.60
CA ARG A 14 -18.59 5.62 3.88
C ARG A 14 -19.09 4.27 4.39
N THR A 15 -18.84 3.18 3.67
CA THR A 15 -19.27 1.84 4.03
C THR A 15 -18.08 0.94 4.34
N PRO A 16 -17.34 1.19 5.43
CA PRO A 16 -16.25 0.34 5.82
C PRO A 16 -16.80 -1.02 6.27
N HIS A 17 -16.00 -2.07 6.08
CA HIS A 17 -16.30 -3.35 6.68
C HIS A 17 -15.90 -3.34 8.15
N ASP A 18 -16.79 -3.79 9.05
CA ASP A 18 -16.57 -3.75 10.50
C ASP A 18 -15.59 -4.85 10.92
N GLU A 19 -14.32 -4.48 11.03
CA GLU A 19 -13.22 -5.34 11.46
C GLU A 19 -12.43 -4.64 12.58
N PHE A 20 -11.77 -5.41 13.43
CA PHE A 20 -10.94 -4.90 14.53
C PHE A 20 -9.91 -3.86 14.05
N THR A 21 -9.20 -4.16 12.96
CA THR A 21 -8.19 -3.25 12.40
C THR A 21 -8.80 -1.95 11.89
N HIS A 22 -10.02 -2.01 11.33
CA HIS A 22 -10.75 -0.82 10.90
C HIS A 22 -11.17 0.03 12.10
N GLN A 23 -11.75 -0.60 13.13
CA GLN A 23 -12.17 0.10 14.36
C GLN A 23 -10.98 0.80 15.04
N LEU A 24 -9.83 0.13 15.12
CA LEU A 24 -8.61 0.71 15.69
C LEU A 24 -8.15 1.95 14.90
N CYS A 25 -8.07 1.85 13.57
CA CYS A 25 -7.71 2.99 12.73
C CYS A 25 -8.71 4.14 12.86
N GLN A 26 -10.01 3.84 12.94
CA GLN A 26 -11.06 4.84 13.13
C GLN A 26 -10.91 5.59 14.46
N GLN A 27 -10.56 4.88 15.54
CA GLN A 27 -10.28 5.51 16.83
C GLN A 27 -9.07 6.45 16.75
N TRP A 28 -7.98 6.04 16.09
CA TRP A 28 -6.82 6.89 15.87
C TRP A 28 -7.16 8.14 15.06
N GLU A 29 -7.92 7.98 13.98
CA GLU A 29 -8.36 9.11 13.16
C GLU A 29 -9.25 10.08 13.97
N THR A 30 -10.16 9.56 14.80
CA THR A 30 -11.01 10.38 15.68
C THR A 30 -10.18 11.19 16.66
N LEU A 31 -9.23 10.55 17.36
CA LEU A 31 -8.33 11.23 18.29
C LEU A 31 -7.44 12.28 17.59
N ALA A 32 -6.95 11.96 16.37
CA ALA A 32 -6.18 12.93 15.60
C ALA A 32 -7.02 14.17 15.25
N HIS A 33 -8.30 13.99 14.93
CA HIS A 33 -9.21 15.10 14.63
C HIS A 33 -9.48 16.03 15.83
N GLU A 34 -9.34 15.54 17.07
CA GLU A 34 -9.48 16.37 18.30
C GLU A 34 -8.41 17.48 18.37
N ALA A 35 -7.25 17.29 17.71
CA ALA A 35 -6.23 18.32 17.63
C ALA A 35 -6.60 19.50 16.70
N ARG A 36 -7.70 19.39 15.95
CA ARG A 36 -8.15 20.44 15.02
C ARG A 36 -8.64 21.65 15.77
N SER A 37 -8.21 22.83 15.35
CA SER A 37 -8.61 24.12 15.90
C SER A 37 -8.58 25.21 14.82
N ASN A 38 -8.92 26.44 15.18
CA ASN A 38 -8.81 27.58 14.27
C ASN A 38 -7.35 27.88 13.83
N ARG A 39 -6.36 27.27 14.49
CA ARG A 39 -4.93 27.43 14.20
C ARG A 39 -4.23 26.15 13.80
N THR A 40 -4.93 25.03 13.82
CA THR A 40 -4.36 23.71 13.57
C THR A 40 -5.21 22.96 12.56
N ARG A 41 -4.64 22.71 11.41
CA ARG A 41 -5.15 21.83 10.36
C ARG A 41 -4.69 20.40 10.65
N VAL A 42 -5.54 19.41 10.39
CA VAL A 42 -5.23 18.01 10.60
C VAL A 42 -5.36 17.26 9.28
N CYS A 43 -4.24 16.76 8.78
CA CYS A 43 -4.20 15.88 7.61
C CYS A 43 -3.91 14.44 8.07
N ILE A 44 -4.75 13.52 7.68
CA ILE A 44 -4.59 12.09 7.96
C ILE A 44 -4.25 11.38 6.66
N VAL A 45 -3.09 10.73 6.61
CA VAL A 45 -2.66 9.96 5.44
C VAL A 45 -2.86 8.48 5.72
N ARG A 46 -3.81 7.83 5.01
CA ARG A 46 -4.00 6.38 5.02
C ARG A 46 -3.00 5.73 4.07
N ILE A 47 -1.97 5.14 4.64
CA ILE A 47 -0.81 4.68 3.89
C ILE A 47 -1.01 3.23 3.42
N GLY A 48 -0.79 2.98 2.11
CA GLY A 48 -0.73 1.64 1.54
C GLY A 48 0.61 0.94 1.78
N LEU A 49 0.90 -0.09 1.01
CA LEU A 49 2.17 -0.81 1.08
C LEU A 49 3.30 0.08 0.57
N VAL A 50 4.14 0.58 1.47
CA VAL A 50 5.28 1.43 1.12
C VAL A 50 6.42 0.57 0.56
N LEU A 51 6.85 0.90 -0.66
CA LEU A 51 8.00 0.29 -1.31
C LEU A 51 9.26 1.13 -1.09
N GLY A 52 10.20 0.58 -0.33
CA GLY A 52 11.51 1.18 -0.02
C GLY A 52 12.54 0.10 0.25
N THR A 53 13.84 0.43 0.14
CA THR A 53 14.95 -0.52 0.30
C THR A 53 15.55 -0.52 1.70
N ASP A 54 15.36 0.56 2.46
CA ASP A 54 16.03 0.77 3.76
C ASP A 54 15.21 0.23 4.94
N GLY A 55 14.03 -0.35 4.66
CA GLY A 55 13.15 -0.93 5.67
C GLY A 55 11.79 -1.33 5.12
N GLY A 56 10.92 -1.78 6.02
CA GLY A 56 9.53 -2.16 5.68
C GLY A 56 9.40 -3.56 5.06
N ALA A 57 8.38 -3.72 4.19
CA ALA A 57 8.00 -5.02 3.65
C ALA A 57 8.89 -5.47 2.49
N LEU A 58 9.29 -4.56 1.58
CA LEU A 58 10.03 -4.92 0.37
C LEU A 58 11.33 -5.69 0.65
N PRO A 59 12.24 -5.25 1.56
CA PRO A 59 13.47 -6.01 1.85
C PRO A 59 13.20 -7.44 2.32
N ARG A 60 12.13 -7.65 3.11
CA ARG A 60 11.74 -8.99 3.59
C ARG A 60 11.22 -9.86 2.44
N MET A 61 10.50 -9.26 1.50
CA MET A 61 10.00 -9.95 0.30
C MET A 61 11.15 -10.33 -0.64
N LEU A 62 12.22 -9.52 -0.75
CA LEU A 62 13.32 -9.74 -1.69
C LEU A 62 14.07 -11.06 -1.45
N THR A 63 14.20 -11.51 -0.20
CA THR A 63 14.99 -12.70 0.13
C THR A 63 14.51 -13.96 -0.61
N PRO A 64 13.23 -14.38 -0.50
CA PRO A 64 12.75 -15.55 -1.24
C PRO A 64 12.82 -15.37 -2.76
N TYR A 65 12.58 -14.14 -3.27
CA TYR A 65 12.67 -13.90 -4.71
C TYR A 65 14.10 -14.01 -5.23
N ARG A 66 15.10 -13.50 -4.51
CA ARG A 66 16.52 -13.63 -4.88
C ARG A 66 16.99 -15.08 -4.90
N LEU A 67 16.41 -15.92 -4.08
CA LEU A 67 16.65 -17.38 -4.07
C LEU A 67 15.86 -18.13 -5.15
N GLY A 68 15.04 -17.45 -5.96
CA GLY A 68 14.22 -18.06 -6.99
C GLY A 68 12.98 -18.79 -6.44
N LEU A 69 12.64 -18.60 -5.16
CA LEU A 69 11.51 -19.21 -4.47
C LEU A 69 10.31 -18.26 -4.35
N GLY A 70 10.39 -17.08 -4.95
CA GLY A 70 9.32 -16.09 -4.95
C GLY A 70 8.09 -16.54 -5.76
N GLY A 71 6.91 -16.12 -5.28
CA GLY A 71 5.65 -16.44 -5.95
C GLY A 71 4.45 -15.77 -5.28
N PRO A 72 3.27 -15.83 -5.92
CA PRO A 72 2.05 -15.26 -5.36
C PRO A 72 1.59 -16.01 -4.10
N MET A 73 0.93 -15.28 -3.22
CA MET A 73 0.40 -15.79 -1.97
C MET A 73 -1.09 -16.13 -2.11
N GLY A 74 -1.50 -17.32 -1.65
CA GLY A 74 -2.88 -17.76 -1.72
C GLY A 74 -3.40 -17.79 -3.17
N SER A 75 -4.55 -17.16 -3.42
CA SER A 75 -5.10 -17.04 -4.79
C SER A 75 -4.29 -16.11 -5.69
N GLY A 76 -3.55 -15.17 -5.09
CA GLY A 76 -2.87 -14.09 -5.78
C GLY A 76 -3.79 -13.00 -6.34
N GLN A 77 -5.10 -13.09 -6.07
CA GLN A 77 -6.10 -12.13 -6.58
C GLN A 77 -6.25 -10.90 -5.68
N GLN A 78 -5.82 -11.00 -4.41
CA GLN A 78 -5.92 -9.87 -3.49
C GLN A 78 -5.16 -8.66 -4.01
N ILE A 79 -5.83 -7.50 -3.95
CA ILE A 79 -5.27 -6.25 -4.46
C ILE A 79 -4.26 -5.68 -3.46
N MET A 80 -3.13 -5.24 -3.97
CA MET A 80 -2.06 -4.58 -3.24
C MET A 80 -2.06 -3.09 -3.63
N SER A 81 -2.53 -2.25 -2.74
CA SER A 81 -2.39 -0.79 -2.87
C SER A 81 -1.05 -0.39 -2.31
N TRP A 82 -0.15 -0.05 -3.20
CA TRP A 82 1.26 0.25 -2.90
C TRP A 82 1.57 1.71 -3.17
N ILE A 83 2.72 2.20 -2.67
CA ILE A 83 3.29 3.50 -3.01
C ILE A 83 4.82 3.44 -2.94
N HIS A 84 5.50 4.14 -3.84
CA HIS A 84 6.95 4.34 -3.74
C HIS A 84 7.27 5.29 -2.59
N ILE A 85 8.29 4.99 -1.78
CA ILE A 85 8.66 5.79 -0.60
C ILE A 85 8.88 7.28 -0.95
N GLN A 86 9.49 7.57 -2.09
CA GLN A 86 9.73 8.94 -2.53
C GLN A 86 8.42 9.68 -2.83
N ASP A 87 7.44 9.02 -3.47
CA ASP A 87 6.14 9.64 -3.73
C ASP A 87 5.33 9.82 -2.45
N LEU A 88 5.43 8.90 -1.48
CA LEU A 88 4.81 9.09 -0.18
C LEU A 88 5.35 10.33 0.54
N VAL A 89 6.68 10.49 0.58
CA VAL A 89 7.32 11.67 1.20
C VAL A 89 6.89 12.95 0.48
N ARG A 90 6.89 12.95 -0.85
CA ARG A 90 6.45 14.11 -1.65
C ARG A 90 4.96 14.43 -1.43
N ALA A 91 4.12 13.41 -1.31
CA ALA A 91 2.70 13.61 -1.01
C ALA A 91 2.49 14.23 0.38
N MET A 92 3.25 13.77 1.38
CA MET A 92 3.19 14.36 2.73
C MET A 92 3.67 15.82 2.72
N LEU A 93 4.76 16.15 2.02
CA LEU A 93 5.24 17.53 1.86
C LEU A 93 4.21 18.38 1.10
N PHE A 94 3.64 17.87 0.02
CA PHE A 94 2.57 18.54 -0.73
C PHE A 94 1.40 18.91 0.17
N LEU A 95 0.93 17.97 1.00
CA LEU A 95 -0.17 18.23 1.94
C LEU A 95 0.22 19.25 3.04
N LEU A 96 1.49 19.33 3.42
CA LEU A 96 1.99 20.32 4.39
C LEU A 96 2.08 21.73 3.80
N GLU A 97 2.46 21.85 2.52
CA GLU A 97 2.68 23.13 1.83
C GLU A 97 1.38 23.77 1.31
N HIS A 98 0.29 22.98 1.20
CA HIS A 98 -1.00 23.44 0.66
C HIS A 98 -2.06 23.49 1.75
N ASP A 99 -2.30 24.68 2.28
CA ASP A 99 -3.18 24.91 3.44
C ASP A 99 -4.67 24.59 3.19
N GLU A 100 -5.09 24.55 1.92
CA GLU A 100 -6.45 24.19 1.50
C GLU A 100 -6.77 22.71 1.68
N TYR A 101 -5.76 21.83 1.83
CA TYR A 101 -5.99 20.40 2.04
C TYR A 101 -5.99 20.04 3.51
N ASP A 102 -7.12 19.53 3.98
CA ASP A 102 -7.29 18.98 5.32
C ASP A 102 -8.07 17.65 5.28
N GLY A 103 -8.11 16.94 6.41
CA GLY A 103 -8.80 15.66 6.54
C GLY A 103 -8.05 14.48 5.95
N ILE A 104 -8.77 13.51 5.39
CA ILE A 104 -8.23 12.20 5.01
C ILE A 104 -7.74 12.22 3.57
N CYS A 105 -6.52 11.69 3.35
CA CYS A 105 -5.95 11.42 2.03
C CYS A 105 -5.39 9.98 1.97
N ASN A 106 -5.54 9.31 0.84
CA ASN A 106 -4.95 7.99 0.62
C ASN A 106 -3.51 8.15 0.08
N GLY A 107 -2.53 7.64 0.85
CA GLY A 107 -1.12 7.56 0.46
C GLY A 107 -0.85 6.27 -0.31
N THR A 108 -1.40 6.16 -1.52
CA THR A 108 -1.23 5.02 -2.44
C THR A 108 -0.86 5.51 -3.83
N ALA A 109 -0.22 4.65 -4.63
CA ALA A 109 -0.05 4.91 -6.06
C ALA A 109 -1.40 4.77 -6.80
N PRO A 110 -1.56 5.43 -7.97
CA PRO A 110 -2.84 5.45 -8.70
C PRO A 110 -3.23 4.10 -9.29
N HIS A 111 -2.27 3.18 -9.47
CA HIS A 111 -2.49 1.88 -10.11
C HIS A 111 -2.18 0.73 -9.15
N PRO A 112 -3.15 0.37 -8.25
CA PRO A 112 -3.02 -0.82 -7.44
C PRO A 112 -3.07 -2.08 -8.30
N VAL A 113 -2.32 -3.10 -7.93
CA VAL A 113 -2.16 -4.34 -8.69
C VAL A 113 -2.58 -5.56 -7.88
N SER A 114 -2.87 -6.70 -8.54
CA SER A 114 -3.06 -7.96 -7.83
C SER A 114 -1.73 -8.45 -7.21
N ASN A 115 -1.80 -9.27 -6.15
CA ASN A 115 -0.62 -9.90 -5.57
C ASN A 115 0.14 -10.75 -6.62
N ARG A 116 -0.59 -11.40 -7.52
CA ARG A 116 0.01 -12.16 -8.63
C ARG A 116 0.83 -11.26 -9.55
N GLU A 117 0.27 -10.12 -9.95
CA GLU A 117 0.95 -9.15 -10.80
C GLU A 117 2.15 -8.52 -10.08
N PHE A 118 1.99 -8.15 -8.81
CA PHE A 118 3.08 -7.65 -7.98
C PHE A 118 4.23 -8.66 -7.91
N SER A 119 3.89 -9.92 -7.61
CA SER A 119 4.84 -11.03 -7.50
C SER A 119 5.59 -11.29 -8.82
N GLN A 120 4.86 -11.29 -9.93
CA GLN A 120 5.45 -11.47 -11.24
C GLN A 120 6.38 -10.32 -11.64
N THR A 121 5.94 -9.08 -11.42
CA THR A 121 6.74 -7.88 -11.70
C THR A 121 8.02 -7.86 -10.88
N LEU A 122 7.94 -8.22 -9.58
CA LEU A 122 9.10 -8.30 -8.71
C LEU A 122 10.10 -9.36 -9.18
N ALA A 123 9.61 -10.55 -9.53
CA ALA A 123 10.47 -11.62 -10.06
C ALA A 123 11.15 -11.21 -11.38
N THR A 124 10.39 -10.59 -12.28
CA THR A 124 10.91 -10.10 -13.58
C THR A 124 11.98 -9.02 -13.35
N THR A 125 11.73 -8.06 -12.48
CA THR A 125 12.71 -6.99 -12.17
C THR A 125 14.00 -7.55 -11.56
N LEU A 126 13.92 -8.63 -10.79
CA LEU A 126 15.08 -9.31 -10.21
C LEU A 126 15.74 -10.31 -11.19
N HIS A 127 15.20 -10.49 -12.39
CA HIS A 127 15.64 -11.55 -13.32
C HIS A 127 15.62 -12.95 -12.70
N ARG A 128 14.55 -13.26 -11.96
CA ARG A 128 14.37 -14.55 -11.27
C ARG A 128 13.15 -15.29 -11.76
N PRO A 129 13.15 -16.63 -11.71
CA PRO A 129 11.99 -17.44 -12.08
C PRO A 129 10.80 -17.15 -11.15
N HIS A 130 9.58 -17.28 -11.71
CA HIS A 130 8.32 -17.10 -11.01
C HIS A 130 7.48 -18.38 -11.13
N LEU A 131 7.97 -19.46 -10.53
CA LEU A 131 7.42 -20.81 -10.68
C LEU A 131 6.68 -21.31 -9.44
N PHE A 132 6.96 -20.73 -8.28
CA PHE A 132 6.41 -21.15 -7.00
C PHE A 132 5.17 -20.34 -6.66
N PHE A 133 4.37 -20.87 -5.74
CA PHE A 133 3.32 -20.14 -5.05
C PHE A 133 3.34 -20.50 -3.57
N VAL A 134 2.83 -19.61 -2.72
CA VAL A 134 2.74 -19.84 -1.28
C VAL A 134 1.29 -20.18 -0.92
N PRO A 135 0.99 -21.45 -0.53
CA PRO A 135 -0.36 -21.85 -0.18
C PRO A 135 -0.92 -21.04 1.00
N ALA A 136 -2.18 -20.63 0.92
CA ALA A 136 -2.85 -19.91 2.02
C ALA A 136 -2.83 -20.70 3.34
N LEU A 137 -2.96 -22.02 3.27
CA LEU A 137 -2.90 -22.90 4.44
C LEU A 137 -1.53 -22.83 5.14
N ALA A 138 -0.43 -22.79 4.38
CA ALA A 138 0.91 -22.65 4.94
C ALA A 138 1.09 -21.31 5.66
N LEU A 139 0.59 -20.22 5.09
CA LEU A 139 0.61 -18.91 5.74
C LEU A 139 -0.21 -18.89 7.03
N ARG A 140 -1.40 -19.49 7.03
CA ARG A 140 -2.26 -19.57 8.22
C ARG A 140 -1.65 -20.43 9.33
N LEU A 141 -0.98 -21.51 8.99
CA LEU A 141 -0.29 -22.36 9.96
C LEU A 141 0.92 -21.65 10.60
N LEU A 142 1.63 -20.81 9.83
CA LEU A 142 2.82 -20.10 10.31
C LEU A 142 2.48 -18.81 11.07
N MET A 143 1.45 -18.09 10.65
CA MET A 143 1.15 -16.73 11.11
C MET A 143 -0.20 -16.61 11.84
N GLY A 144 -0.99 -17.68 11.86
CA GLY A 144 -2.35 -17.63 12.44
C GLY A 144 -3.23 -16.60 11.73
N GLU A 145 -3.97 -15.81 12.50
CA GLU A 145 -4.86 -14.77 11.99
C GLU A 145 -4.11 -13.64 11.25
N ALA A 146 -2.83 -13.41 11.59
CA ALA A 146 -2.02 -12.41 10.89
C ALA A 146 -1.79 -12.74 9.40
N ALA A 147 -1.99 -14.00 8.98
CA ALA A 147 -1.96 -14.39 7.57
C ALA A 147 -3.01 -13.64 6.73
N ASP A 148 -4.13 -13.24 7.34
CA ASP A 148 -5.18 -12.51 6.63
C ASP A 148 -4.71 -11.15 6.12
N LEU A 149 -3.73 -10.52 6.77
CA LEU A 149 -3.10 -9.29 6.26
C LEU A 149 -2.40 -9.48 4.90
N LEU A 150 -1.96 -10.71 4.61
CA LEU A 150 -1.31 -11.06 3.34
C LEU A 150 -2.28 -11.68 2.33
N LEU A 151 -3.34 -12.32 2.81
CA LEU A 151 -4.31 -13.06 1.99
C LEU A 151 -5.52 -12.23 1.57
N THR A 152 -5.70 -11.05 2.19
CA THR A 152 -6.74 -10.09 1.84
C THR A 152 -6.12 -8.81 1.28
N GLY A 153 -6.91 -8.03 0.57
CA GLY A 153 -6.45 -6.79 -0.04
C GLY A 153 -7.58 -5.79 -0.19
N GLN A 154 -7.19 -4.57 -0.54
CA GLN A 154 -8.11 -3.47 -0.77
C GLN A 154 -7.63 -2.68 -1.97
N LYS A 155 -8.53 -2.34 -2.89
CA LYS A 155 -8.25 -1.50 -4.04
C LYS A 155 -8.43 -0.03 -3.66
N VAL A 156 -7.39 0.55 -3.05
CA VAL A 156 -7.43 1.94 -2.57
C VAL A 156 -6.82 2.88 -3.61
N LEU A 157 -7.55 3.94 -3.93
CA LEU A 157 -7.17 4.96 -4.92
C LEU A 157 -6.89 6.31 -4.22
N PRO A 158 -5.86 7.06 -4.66
CA PRO A 158 -5.52 8.37 -4.10
C PRO A 158 -6.31 9.49 -4.78
N ALA A 159 -7.66 9.43 -4.72
CA ALA A 159 -8.52 10.32 -5.49
C ALA A 159 -8.25 11.80 -5.14
N ARG A 160 -8.15 12.13 -3.87
CA ARG A 160 -7.89 13.51 -3.42
C ARG A 160 -6.53 14.04 -3.85
N LEU A 161 -5.47 13.23 -3.83
CA LEU A 161 -4.15 13.65 -4.31
C LEU A 161 -4.17 13.90 -5.83
N GLN A 162 -4.89 13.05 -6.59
CA GLN A 162 -5.04 13.24 -8.04
C GLN A 162 -5.86 14.48 -8.38
N GLU A 163 -6.99 14.70 -7.70
CA GLU A 163 -7.83 15.89 -7.85
C GLU A 163 -7.07 17.18 -7.47
N ALA A 164 -6.19 17.09 -6.49
CA ALA A 164 -5.29 18.16 -6.07
C ALA A 164 -4.16 18.47 -7.08
N GLY A 165 -4.04 17.70 -8.16
CA GLY A 165 -2.98 17.85 -9.14
C GLY A 165 -1.62 17.33 -8.68
N PHE A 166 -1.55 16.46 -7.66
CA PHE A 166 -0.30 15.84 -7.26
C PHE A 166 0.22 14.90 -8.35
N HIS A 167 1.47 15.11 -8.76
CA HIS A 167 2.12 14.30 -9.79
C HIS A 167 2.98 13.21 -9.17
N PHE A 168 2.59 11.94 -9.36
CA PHE A 168 3.37 10.78 -8.96
C PHE A 168 4.59 10.62 -9.88
N THR A 169 5.77 10.41 -9.28
CA THR A 169 7.00 10.10 -10.04
C THR A 169 6.99 8.64 -10.49
N PHE A 170 6.41 7.77 -9.67
CA PHE A 170 6.34 6.33 -9.91
C PHE A 170 4.87 5.85 -9.86
N PRO A 171 4.04 6.19 -10.86
CA PRO A 171 2.65 5.77 -10.89
C PRO A 171 2.50 4.26 -11.17
N GLU A 172 3.49 3.66 -11.84
CA GLU A 172 3.48 2.27 -12.29
C GLU A 172 4.47 1.39 -11.52
N LEU A 173 4.03 0.19 -11.11
CA LEU A 173 4.82 -0.74 -10.31
C LEU A 173 6.17 -1.14 -10.95
N PRO A 174 6.26 -1.44 -12.28
CA PRO A 174 7.53 -1.81 -12.90
C PRO A 174 8.59 -0.71 -12.78
N GLN A 175 8.20 0.54 -12.96
CA GLN A 175 9.10 1.69 -12.84
C GLN A 175 9.56 1.87 -11.39
N ALA A 176 8.64 1.75 -10.43
CA ALA A 176 8.93 1.85 -9.01
C ALA A 176 9.95 0.79 -8.56
N LEU A 177 9.70 -0.47 -8.91
CA LEU A 177 10.61 -1.57 -8.55
C LEU A 177 11.97 -1.46 -9.24
N THR A 178 11.99 -1.04 -10.51
CA THR A 178 13.25 -0.81 -11.24
C THR A 178 14.08 0.28 -10.55
N ASN A 179 13.48 1.39 -10.18
CA ASN A 179 14.16 2.48 -9.47
C ASN A 179 14.75 2.01 -8.13
N LEU A 180 13.98 1.23 -7.36
CA LEU A 180 14.40 0.76 -6.03
C LEU A 180 15.50 -0.31 -6.09
N LEU A 181 15.45 -1.21 -7.07
CA LEU A 181 16.29 -2.41 -7.09
C LEU A 181 17.54 -2.27 -7.97
N HIS A 182 17.55 -1.33 -8.92
CA HIS A 182 18.68 -1.07 -9.84
C HIS A 182 19.34 0.29 -9.60
N ARG A 183 19.03 0.98 -8.50
CA ARG A 183 19.73 2.21 -8.13
C ARG A 183 21.18 1.85 -7.82
N PRO A 184 22.19 2.46 -8.48
CA PRO A 184 23.57 2.36 -8.02
C PRO A 184 23.64 2.93 -6.61
N ARG A 185 24.27 2.18 -5.71
CA ARG A 185 24.56 2.62 -4.32
C ARG A 185 25.55 3.75 -4.32
#